data_fe4ce0570930023b0924fe2cebcfb8d6
#
_entry.id   fe4ce0570930023b0924fe2cebcfb8d6
#
_cell.length_a   1.000
_cell.length_b   1.000
_cell.length_c   1.000
_cell.angle_alpha   90.00
_cell.angle_beta   90.00
_cell.angle_gamma   90.00
#
_symmetry.space_group_name_H-M   'P 1'
#
loop_
_entity.id
_entity.type
_entity.pdbx_description
1 polymer ?
#
loop_
_entity_poly.entity_id
_entity_poly.type
_entity_poly.pdbx_seq_one_letter_code
_entity_poly.pdbx_strand_id
1 'polypeptide(L)'
;MASREFTRRSLMQKGAAGAGFIALGSLAGCSGGDSGEDGTPTGTETPTGDGPGTSGGLNPGSIVPAQAGAVVSVDMQAMLDDDDLRDVVNTALGELAKFGEGGEFPQDVESAIEMAREEADLDPTGFNEGLLFMEVESSGTDEEYAGVVMETDWSEDELIGFLESDGDSELEQSEYGGKTIYSAPDSDDGGMAVLSDGRYVIGPTEVIEDVIDVSNGDGDAIAGELATLYSDTTDGHMAFATVVPDDALTEEDFSTDEITIESVGQIEYMSGSVYKTDSAYGVETSMWAGDAASDLADDIEFALDAAARMEDTSDELATRIEDVEVETSGQTTTMSYEEDIEEVKSYAEEYVGELIGMLMLFGMSSGTTTV
;
A
#
# COMPACT_ATOMS: atom_id res chain seq x y z
N MET A 1 -25.60 -3.86 26.30
CA MET A 1 -24.72 -4.80 25.60
C MET A 1 -25.25 -4.87 24.19
N ALA A 2 -24.70 -4.12 23.28
CA ALA A 2 -25.05 -4.14 21.87
C ALA A 2 -23.83 -4.75 21.17
N SER A 3 -23.99 -5.97 20.68
CA SER A 3 -23.02 -6.65 19.83
C SER A 3 -22.79 -5.79 18.60
N ARG A 4 -21.59 -5.27 18.44
CA ARG A 4 -21.17 -4.71 17.16
C ARG A 4 -20.96 -5.90 16.23
N GLU A 5 -21.86 -6.09 15.30
CA GLU A 5 -21.64 -6.96 14.15
C GLU A 5 -20.49 -6.37 13.32
N PHE A 6 -19.31 -6.90 13.50
CA PHE A 6 -18.20 -6.74 12.57
C PHE A 6 -18.48 -7.66 11.38
N THR A 7 -18.98 -7.11 10.31
CA THR A 7 -19.15 -7.88 9.06
C THR A 7 -17.81 -7.99 8.33
N ARG A 8 -17.57 -9.12 7.63
CA ARG A 8 -16.39 -9.38 6.74
C ARG A 8 -16.07 -8.20 5.82
N ARG A 9 -17.10 -7.52 5.34
CA ARG A 9 -16.99 -6.29 4.55
C ARG A 9 -16.28 -5.15 5.32
N SER A 10 -16.42 -5.11 6.63
CA SER A 10 -15.74 -4.13 7.48
C SER A 10 -14.27 -4.50 7.73
N LEU A 11 -13.91 -5.77 7.69
CA LEU A 11 -12.52 -6.22 7.85
C LEU A 11 -11.72 -5.98 6.56
N MET A 12 -12.28 -6.30 5.39
CA MET A 12 -11.67 -5.98 4.10
C MET A 12 -11.56 -4.47 3.87
N GLN A 13 -12.61 -3.70 4.19
CA GLN A 13 -12.56 -2.24 4.12
C GLN A 13 -11.65 -1.59 5.17
N LYS A 14 -11.47 -2.21 6.34
CA LYS A 14 -10.62 -1.67 7.41
C LYS A 14 -9.21 -2.24 7.37
N GLY A 15 -9.02 -3.48 6.91
CA GLY A 15 -7.71 -4.08 6.69
C GLY A 15 -6.95 -3.41 5.53
N ALA A 16 -7.64 -3.14 4.43
CA ALA A 16 -7.08 -2.34 3.33
C ALA A 16 -6.84 -0.87 3.73
N ALA A 17 -7.64 -0.31 4.65
CA ALA A 17 -7.46 1.05 5.16
C ALA A 17 -6.45 1.15 6.32
N GLY A 18 -6.12 0.05 6.99
CA GLY A 18 -5.30 0.07 8.21
C GLY A 18 -3.80 -0.10 8.01
N ALA A 19 -3.36 -0.72 6.93
CA ALA A 19 -1.95 -1.09 6.76
C ALA A 19 -1.15 -0.24 5.76
N GLY A 20 -1.75 0.67 5.00
CA GLY A 20 -1.07 1.31 3.87
C GLY A 20 -1.16 2.82 3.74
N PHE A 21 -1.82 3.56 4.61
CA PHE A 21 -2.22 4.92 4.29
C PHE A 21 -1.63 6.05 5.14
N ILE A 22 -0.57 5.82 5.88
CA ILE A 22 0.01 6.93 6.67
C ILE A 22 0.94 7.83 5.84
N ALA A 23 1.47 7.39 4.72
CA ALA A 23 2.45 8.18 3.94
C ALA A 23 1.97 8.72 2.58
N LEU A 24 0.87 8.26 2.00
CA LEU A 24 0.46 8.66 0.65
C LEU A 24 -0.95 9.28 0.56
N GLY A 25 -1.66 9.43 1.68
CA GLY A 25 -3.06 9.89 1.73
C GLY A 25 -3.29 11.37 1.38
N SER A 26 -2.26 12.13 1.05
CA SER A 26 -2.40 13.55 0.67
C SER A 26 -2.33 13.83 -0.83
N LEU A 27 -2.06 12.82 -1.67
CA LEU A 27 -1.97 13.00 -3.12
C LEU A 27 -3.06 12.30 -3.94
N ALA A 28 -3.92 11.47 -3.32
CA ALA A 28 -4.98 10.77 -4.04
C ALA A 28 -6.37 11.15 -3.53
N GLY A 29 -6.74 12.40 -3.73
CA GLY A 29 -8.12 12.88 -3.59
C GLY A 29 -8.77 12.98 -4.96
N CYS A 30 -9.08 11.87 -5.63
CA CYS A 30 -9.81 11.90 -6.89
C CYS A 30 -11.14 11.15 -6.78
N SER A 31 -12.20 11.88 -6.87
CA SER A 31 -13.55 11.40 -7.12
C SER A 31 -13.82 11.40 -8.62
N GLY A 32 -14.16 10.25 -9.14
CA GLY A 32 -14.96 9.84 -10.27
C GLY A 32 -15.31 10.73 -11.45
N GLY A 33 -15.22 10.16 -12.66
CA GLY A 33 -15.91 10.63 -13.88
C GLY A 33 -15.48 9.86 -15.13
N ASP A 34 -16.29 9.02 -15.53
CA ASP A 34 -16.78 8.33 -16.74
C ASP A 34 -16.06 8.51 -18.11
N SER A 35 -15.73 7.34 -18.69
CA SER A 35 -15.84 6.82 -20.07
C SER A 35 -14.85 7.18 -21.19
N GLY A 36 -14.33 6.11 -21.86
CA GLY A 36 -13.99 6.10 -23.28
C GLY A 36 -13.00 5.03 -23.78
N GLU A 37 -13.44 4.23 -24.72
CA GLU A 37 -12.93 3.00 -25.31
C GLU A 37 -11.56 3.03 -26.04
N ASP A 38 -10.88 1.88 -25.94
CA ASP A 38 -10.19 1.08 -26.98
C ASP A 38 -8.77 1.42 -27.42
N GLY A 39 -7.84 0.47 -27.16
CA GLY A 39 -6.57 0.39 -27.88
C GLY A 39 -5.56 -0.63 -27.33
N THR A 40 -5.68 -1.89 -27.69
CA THR A 40 -4.72 -2.96 -27.40
C THR A 40 -3.43 -2.79 -28.23
N PRO A 41 -2.24 -2.87 -27.65
CA PRO A 41 -1.04 -3.27 -28.37
C PRO A 41 -0.53 -4.64 -27.91
N THR A 42 -0.22 -5.42 -28.91
CA THR A 42 0.24 -6.80 -28.91
C THR A 42 1.74 -6.88 -28.63
N GLY A 43 2.07 -7.67 -27.63
CA GLY A 43 3.23 -8.57 -27.53
C GLY A 43 4.65 -8.00 -27.61
N THR A 44 5.45 -8.28 -26.58
CA THR A 44 6.87 -8.64 -26.81
C THR A 44 7.53 -9.15 -25.51
N GLU A 45 8.12 -10.35 -25.63
CA GLU A 45 9.27 -10.94 -24.94
C GLU A 45 9.47 -10.70 -23.43
N THR A 46 9.27 -11.76 -22.68
CA THR A 46 9.64 -11.93 -21.25
C THR A 46 11.14 -11.62 -21.03
N PRO A 47 11.51 -10.62 -20.25
CA PRO A 47 12.85 -10.51 -19.70
C PRO A 47 12.98 -11.46 -18.51
N THR A 48 13.74 -12.53 -18.67
CA THR A 48 14.34 -13.25 -17.53
C THR A 48 15.48 -12.38 -16.99
N GLY A 49 15.17 -11.47 -16.10
CA GLY A 49 16.13 -10.69 -15.35
C GLY A 49 15.91 -10.98 -13.86
N ASP A 50 16.91 -11.63 -13.24
CA ASP A 50 17.11 -11.51 -11.79
C ASP A 50 17.46 -10.03 -11.54
N GLY A 51 16.45 -9.18 -11.36
CA GLY A 51 16.59 -7.88 -10.75
C GLY A 51 16.92 -8.05 -9.26
N PRO A 52 17.47 -7.05 -8.58
CA PRO A 52 17.58 -7.05 -7.13
C PRO A 52 16.15 -7.02 -6.56
N GLY A 53 15.53 -8.20 -6.50
CA GLY A 53 14.29 -8.39 -5.80
C GLY A 53 14.56 -8.35 -4.31
N THR A 54 13.62 -7.82 -3.57
CA THR A 54 13.47 -7.98 -2.13
C THR A 54 14.05 -9.32 -1.72
N SER A 55 14.97 -9.33 -0.78
CA SER A 55 15.79 -10.47 -0.39
C SER A 55 14.93 -11.69 0.00
N GLY A 56 14.61 -12.53 -0.98
CA GLY A 56 13.92 -13.81 -0.80
C GLY A 56 12.40 -13.74 -0.73
N GLY A 57 11.79 -12.56 -0.92
CA GLY A 57 10.37 -12.32 -0.75
C GLY A 57 9.47 -12.67 -1.95
N LEU A 58 8.24 -12.18 -1.88
CA LEU A 58 7.22 -12.37 -2.92
C LEU A 58 7.58 -11.56 -4.18
N ASN A 59 7.78 -12.26 -5.31
CA ASN A 59 8.06 -11.60 -6.60
C ASN A 59 6.76 -11.42 -7.40
N PRO A 60 6.28 -10.17 -7.58
CA PRO A 60 5.04 -9.90 -8.32
C PRO A 60 5.05 -10.45 -9.74
N GLY A 61 6.17 -10.38 -10.45
CA GLY A 61 6.31 -10.91 -11.82
C GLY A 61 6.16 -12.43 -11.96
N SER A 62 6.02 -13.16 -10.84
CA SER A 62 5.81 -14.61 -10.84
C SER A 62 4.53 -15.05 -10.14
N ILE A 63 3.74 -14.11 -9.60
CA ILE A 63 2.58 -14.46 -8.76
C ILE A 63 1.38 -13.55 -8.98
N VAL A 64 1.58 -12.30 -9.39
CA VAL A 64 0.50 -11.34 -9.62
C VAL A 64 -0.01 -11.48 -11.04
N PRO A 65 -1.33 -11.69 -11.24
CA PRO A 65 -1.93 -11.80 -12.57
C PRO A 65 -1.77 -10.53 -13.41
N ALA A 66 -1.65 -10.68 -14.73
CA ALA A 66 -1.47 -9.58 -15.69
C ALA A 66 -2.62 -8.54 -15.69
N GLN A 67 -3.79 -8.91 -15.16
CA GLN A 67 -4.94 -8.02 -15.00
C GLN A 67 -4.72 -6.96 -13.90
N ALA A 68 -3.80 -7.16 -12.97
CA ALA A 68 -3.51 -6.18 -11.94
C ALA A 68 -2.88 -4.92 -12.55
N GLY A 69 -3.47 -3.78 -12.23
CA GLY A 69 -2.96 -2.46 -12.57
C GLY A 69 -2.21 -1.78 -11.43
N ALA A 70 -2.30 -2.31 -10.21
CA ALA A 70 -1.56 -1.83 -9.05
C ALA A 70 -1.05 -2.99 -8.21
N VAL A 71 0.14 -2.79 -7.65
CA VAL A 71 0.82 -3.74 -6.76
C VAL A 71 1.44 -2.97 -5.60
N VAL A 72 1.28 -3.46 -4.39
CA VAL A 72 1.92 -2.92 -3.18
C VAL A 72 2.50 -4.08 -2.38
N SER A 73 3.78 -4.01 -2.06
CA SER A 73 4.43 -4.95 -1.14
C SER A 73 4.75 -4.29 0.19
N VAL A 74 4.69 -5.08 1.26
CA VAL A 74 5.06 -4.68 2.61
C VAL A 74 5.90 -5.78 3.23
N ASP A 75 7.14 -5.47 3.60
CA ASP A 75 8.02 -6.35 4.36
C ASP A 75 7.85 -6.08 5.86
N MET A 76 6.89 -6.80 6.46
CA MET A 76 6.56 -6.65 7.88
C MET A 76 7.70 -7.15 8.77
N GLN A 77 8.43 -8.18 8.33
CA GLN A 77 9.55 -8.69 9.11
C GLN A 77 10.67 -7.64 9.17
N ALA A 78 11.04 -7.03 8.04
CA ALA A 78 12.02 -5.93 8.03
C ALA A 78 11.56 -4.75 8.91
N MET A 79 10.28 -4.40 8.89
CA MET A 79 9.72 -3.34 9.74
C MET A 79 9.79 -3.70 11.24
N LEU A 80 9.52 -4.95 11.61
CA LEU A 80 9.58 -5.42 12.99
C LEU A 80 11.03 -5.57 13.49
N ASP A 81 11.97 -5.88 12.61
CA ASP A 81 13.39 -6.00 12.92
C ASP A 81 14.12 -4.65 12.95
N ASP A 82 13.48 -3.59 12.46
CA ASP A 82 14.02 -2.23 12.49
C ASP A 82 13.82 -1.59 13.87
N ASP A 83 14.87 -1.54 14.67
CA ASP A 83 14.84 -0.96 16.01
C ASP A 83 14.51 0.55 16.00
N ASP A 84 14.96 1.30 14.98
CA ASP A 84 14.69 2.72 14.86
C ASP A 84 13.23 3.00 14.50
N LEU A 85 12.66 2.23 13.55
CA LEU A 85 11.24 2.31 13.21
C LEU A 85 10.37 1.93 14.42
N ARG A 86 10.78 0.89 15.16
CA ARG A 86 10.09 0.50 16.39
C ARG A 86 10.09 1.61 17.42
N ASP A 87 11.21 2.34 17.57
CA ASP A 87 11.28 3.50 18.47
C ASP A 87 10.35 4.63 18.03
N VAL A 88 10.27 4.93 16.72
CA VAL A 88 9.32 5.91 16.16
C VAL A 88 7.88 5.51 16.47
N VAL A 89 7.52 4.25 16.20
CA VAL A 89 6.16 3.72 16.44
C VAL A 89 5.84 3.70 17.93
N ASN A 90 6.79 3.31 18.79
CA ASN A 90 6.62 3.34 20.26
C ASN A 90 6.33 4.75 20.76
N THR A 91 7.05 5.74 20.21
CA THR A 91 6.81 7.15 20.52
C THR A 91 5.40 7.57 20.14
N ALA A 92 4.96 7.24 18.91
CA ALA A 92 3.63 7.54 18.42
C ALA A 92 2.53 6.87 19.25
N LEU A 93 2.67 5.58 19.55
CA LEU A 93 1.73 4.83 20.40
C LEU A 93 1.67 5.38 21.81
N GLY A 94 2.83 5.76 22.40
CA GLY A 94 2.91 6.38 23.71
C GLY A 94 2.20 7.73 23.78
N GLU A 95 2.24 8.54 22.72
CA GLU A 95 1.45 9.78 22.61
C GLU A 95 -0.06 9.45 22.48
N LEU A 96 -0.42 8.49 21.62
CA LEU A 96 -1.80 8.06 21.43
C LEU A 96 -2.42 7.56 22.75
N ALA A 97 -1.69 6.77 23.53
CA ALA A 97 -2.14 6.21 24.79
C ALA A 97 -2.47 7.29 25.85
N LYS A 98 -1.90 8.50 25.75
CA LYS A 98 -2.23 9.62 26.65
C LYS A 98 -3.65 10.16 26.46
N PHE A 99 -4.25 9.93 25.31
CA PHE A 99 -5.61 10.35 24.96
C PHE A 99 -6.67 9.28 25.26
N GLY A 100 -6.27 8.02 25.48
CA GLY A 100 -7.16 6.91 25.82
C GLY A 100 -7.54 6.91 27.30
N GLU A 101 -8.83 6.76 27.63
CA GLU A 101 -9.27 6.54 29.01
C GLU A 101 -9.16 5.05 29.37
N GLY A 102 -8.23 4.69 30.27
CA GLY A 102 -8.25 3.37 30.90
C GLY A 102 -7.53 2.24 30.19
N GLY A 103 -6.61 2.49 29.25
CA GLY A 103 -5.78 1.44 28.64
C GLY A 103 -6.39 0.82 27.37
N GLU A 104 -7.23 1.56 26.66
CA GLU A 104 -7.82 1.13 25.38
C GLU A 104 -6.84 1.12 24.21
N PHE A 105 -5.68 1.78 24.35
CA PHE A 105 -4.65 1.84 23.30
C PHE A 105 -3.35 1.21 23.78
N PRO A 106 -2.62 0.49 22.91
CA PRO A 106 -1.30 -0.02 23.23
C PRO A 106 -0.34 1.16 23.46
N GLN A 107 0.64 0.97 24.36
CA GLN A 107 1.61 2.00 24.70
C GLN A 107 2.91 1.89 23.87
N ASP A 108 3.13 0.73 23.30
CA ASP A 108 4.30 0.37 22.50
C ASP A 108 3.94 -0.79 21.54
N VAL A 109 4.85 -1.10 20.62
CA VAL A 109 4.69 -2.17 19.63
C VAL A 109 4.49 -3.52 20.31
N GLU A 110 5.18 -3.82 21.41
CA GLU A 110 5.07 -5.08 22.12
C GLU A 110 3.67 -5.27 22.71
N SER A 111 3.11 -4.24 23.34
CA SER A 111 1.73 -4.26 23.85
C SER A 111 0.69 -4.31 22.71
N ALA A 112 0.97 -3.70 21.56
CA ALA A 112 0.12 -3.81 20.38
C ALA A 112 0.09 -5.25 19.83
N ILE A 113 1.25 -5.90 19.76
CA ILE A 113 1.38 -7.30 19.35
C ILE A 113 0.67 -8.23 20.37
N GLU A 114 0.82 -8.02 21.67
CA GLU A 114 0.11 -8.80 22.68
C GLU A 114 -1.41 -8.66 22.57
N MET A 115 -1.89 -7.43 22.37
CA MET A 115 -3.32 -7.15 22.17
C MET A 115 -3.87 -7.84 20.91
N ALA A 116 -3.14 -7.75 19.80
CA ALA A 116 -3.51 -8.42 18.54
C ALA A 116 -3.51 -9.95 18.69
N ARG A 117 -2.55 -10.51 19.43
CA ARG A 117 -2.47 -11.95 19.71
C ARG A 117 -3.64 -12.43 20.60
N GLU A 118 -4.07 -11.62 21.58
CA GLU A 118 -5.22 -11.94 22.42
C GLU A 118 -6.55 -11.85 21.66
N GLU A 119 -6.66 -10.92 20.68
CA GLU A 119 -7.90 -10.70 19.94
C GLU A 119 -8.06 -11.70 18.77
N ALA A 120 -6.97 -12.00 18.07
CA ALA A 120 -7.01 -12.82 16.85
C ALA A 120 -6.71 -14.32 17.11
N ASP A 121 -6.22 -14.72 18.30
CA ASP A 121 -5.67 -16.06 18.59
C ASP A 121 -4.59 -16.49 17.55
N LEU A 122 -3.92 -15.50 16.96
CA LEU A 122 -2.88 -15.65 15.95
C LEU A 122 -1.72 -14.75 16.31
N ASP A 123 -0.48 -15.23 16.17
CA ASP A 123 0.71 -14.40 16.41
C ASP A 123 0.96 -13.46 15.24
N PRO A 124 0.73 -12.13 15.36
CA PRO A 124 0.92 -11.21 14.24
C PRO A 124 2.38 -11.13 13.77
N THR A 125 3.36 -11.50 14.60
CA THR A 125 4.78 -11.52 14.21
C THR A 125 5.12 -12.67 13.26
N GLY A 126 4.21 -13.61 13.04
CA GLY A 126 4.34 -14.64 12.01
C GLY A 126 3.98 -14.16 10.61
N PHE A 127 3.52 -12.93 10.42
CA PHE A 127 3.33 -12.34 9.10
C PHE A 127 4.66 -11.72 8.64
N ASN A 128 5.26 -12.31 7.60
CA ASN A 128 6.57 -11.92 7.11
C ASN A 128 6.47 -10.85 6.02
N GLU A 129 5.74 -11.16 4.95
CA GLU A 129 5.58 -10.27 3.80
C GLU A 129 4.16 -10.34 3.23
N GLY A 130 3.65 -9.24 2.73
CA GLY A 130 2.38 -9.14 2.03
C GLY A 130 2.53 -8.46 0.68
N LEU A 131 1.80 -8.97 -0.31
CA LEU A 131 1.70 -8.43 -1.66
C LEU A 131 0.23 -8.22 -1.98
N LEU A 132 -0.23 -6.98 -1.90
CA LEU A 132 -1.56 -6.56 -2.32
C LEU A 132 -1.51 -6.19 -3.80
N PHE A 133 -2.50 -6.62 -4.55
CA PHE A 133 -2.67 -6.21 -5.95
C PHE A 133 -4.14 -5.97 -6.27
N MET A 134 -4.40 -5.10 -7.24
CA MET A 134 -5.75 -4.78 -7.67
C MET A 134 -5.76 -4.32 -9.12
N GLU A 135 -6.90 -4.47 -9.78
CA GLU A 135 -7.17 -3.83 -11.05
C GLU A 135 -7.38 -2.33 -10.84
N VAL A 136 -6.81 -1.52 -11.72
CA VAL A 136 -7.00 -0.07 -11.74
C VAL A 136 -7.85 0.25 -12.96
N GLU A 137 -9.18 0.28 -12.78
CA GLU A 137 -10.10 0.67 -13.83
C GLU A 137 -10.61 2.10 -13.68
N SER A 138 -10.78 2.77 -14.80
CA SER A 138 -11.37 4.11 -14.89
C SER A 138 -12.90 4.15 -14.76
N SER A 139 -13.59 3.04 -14.64
CA SER A 139 -15.06 3.02 -14.52
C SER A 139 -15.61 1.74 -13.87
N GLY A 140 -16.04 1.91 -12.64
CA GLY A 140 -17.04 1.19 -11.85
C GLY A 140 -17.63 -0.11 -12.39
N THR A 141 -16.91 -1.22 -12.31
CA THR A 141 -17.52 -2.54 -12.22
C THR A 141 -17.82 -2.83 -10.74
N ASP A 142 -19.00 -3.39 -10.45
CA ASP A 142 -19.45 -3.70 -9.07
C ASP A 142 -18.63 -4.87 -8.42
N GLU A 143 -17.67 -5.45 -9.13
CA GLU A 143 -16.82 -6.54 -8.67
C GLU A 143 -15.36 -6.05 -8.66
N GLU A 144 -14.81 -5.87 -7.47
CA GLU A 144 -13.41 -5.43 -7.26
C GLU A 144 -12.46 -6.64 -7.50
N TYR A 145 -11.70 -6.61 -8.59
CA TYR A 145 -10.59 -7.53 -8.80
C TYR A 145 -9.41 -7.11 -7.91
N ALA A 146 -9.29 -7.71 -6.74
CA ALA A 146 -8.22 -7.45 -5.79
C ALA A 146 -7.86 -8.71 -5.01
N GLY A 147 -6.59 -8.89 -4.71
CA GLY A 147 -6.09 -10.01 -3.93
C GLY A 147 -4.89 -9.66 -3.09
N VAL A 148 -4.64 -10.51 -2.09
CA VAL A 148 -3.46 -10.44 -1.24
C VAL A 148 -2.75 -11.78 -1.29
N VAL A 149 -1.47 -11.77 -1.64
CA VAL A 149 -0.57 -12.91 -1.42
C VAL A 149 0.26 -12.61 -0.18
N MET A 150 0.37 -13.57 0.72
CA MET A 150 1.15 -13.42 1.95
C MET A 150 2.13 -14.55 2.13
N GLU A 151 3.29 -14.23 2.71
CA GLU A 151 4.26 -15.17 3.24
C GLU A 151 4.26 -15.07 4.76
N THR A 152 4.08 -16.22 5.45
CA THR A 152 3.90 -16.26 6.89
C THR A 152 4.54 -17.49 7.50
N ASP A 153 4.81 -17.43 8.81
CA ASP A 153 5.21 -18.59 9.61
C ASP A 153 4.00 -19.38 10.13
N TRP A 154 2.77 -18.89 9.87
CA TRP A 154 1.55 -19.57 10.30
C TRP A 154 1.31 -20.85 9.50
N SER A 155 0.90 -21.88 10.21
CA SER A 155 0.44 -23.10 9.56
C SER A 155 -0.94 -22.93 8.93
N GLU A 156 -1.28 -23.79 7.98
CA GLU A 156 -2.61 -23.86 7.38
C GLU A 156 -3.71 -24.01 8.42
N ASP A 157 -3.51 -24.87 9.45
CA ASP A 157 -4.48 -25.11 10.51
C ASP A 157 -4.72 -23.84 11.37
N GLU A 158 -3.69 -23.04 11.65
CA GLU A 158 -3.80 -21.77 12.37
C GLU A 158 -4.60 -20.73 11.59
N LEU A 159 -4.32 -20.59 10.27
CA LEU A 159 -5.07 -19.67 9.42
C LEU A 159 -6.52 -20.09 9.23
N ILE A 160 -6.80 -21.38 9.04
CA ILE A 160 -8.17 -21.91 8.98
C ILE A 160 -8.89 -21.61 10.30
N GLY A 161 -8.26 -21.90 11.44
CA GLY A 161 -8.80 -21.60 12.76
C GLY A 161 -9.13 -20.12 12.96
N PHE A 162 -8.26 -19.23 12.48
CA PHE A 162 -8.49 -17.78 12.50
C PHE A 162 -9.70 -17.38 11.65
N LEU A 163 -9.78 -17.87 10.41
CA LEU A 163 -10.89 -17.56 9.48
C LEU A 163 -12.23 -18.12 10.00
N GLU A 164 -12.23 -19.29 10.64
CA GLU A 164 -13.42 -19.90 11.24
C GLU A 164 -13.84 -19.22 12.54
N SER A 165 -12.89 -18.67 13.31
CA SER A 165 -13.19 -17.99 14.58
C SER A 165 -14.00 -16.70 14.37
N ASP A 166 -13.80 -16.03 13.24
CA ASP A 166 -14.53 -14.80 12.85
C ASP A 166 -15.84 -15.11 12.10
N GLY A 167 -16.05 -16.37 11.68
CA GLY A 167 -17.23 -16.86 10.97
C GLY A 167 -18.02 -17.90 11.76
N ASP A 168 -19.36 -17.88 11.67
CA ASP A 168 -20.25 -18.88 12.27
C ASP A 168 -20.27 -20.25 11.54
N SER A 169 -19.40 -20.46 10.54
CA SER A 169 -19.46 -21.61 9.64
C SER A 169 -18.09 -22.23 9.39
N GLU A 170 -18.03 -23.57 9.34
CA GLU A 170 -16.87 -24.31 8.86
C GLU A 170 -16.61 -23.95 7.38
N LEU A 171 -15.34 -23.82 6.98
CA LEU A 171 -14.95 -23.53 5.61
C LEU A 171 -15.16 -24.77 4.71
N GLU A 172 -15.67 -24.56 3.51
CA GLU A 172 -15.75 -25.61 2.48
C GLU A 172 -14.43 -25.67 1.72
N GLN A 173 -14.02 -26.89 1.35
CA GLN A 173 -12.80 -27.15 0.61
C GLN A 173 -13.12 -27.49 -0.85
N SER A 174 -12.39 -26.89 -1.78
CA SER A 174 -12.37 -27.25 -3.18
C SER A 174 -10.93 -27.39 -3.68
N GLU A 175 -10.74 -27.90 -4.90
CA GLU A 175 -9.40 -28.02 -5.51
C GLU A 175 -9.40 -27.31 -6.86
N TYR A 176 -8.36 -26.49 -7.11
CA TYR A 176 -8.08 -25.88 -8.41
C TYR A 176 -6.57 -25.86 -8.67
N GLY A 177 -6.13 -26.16 -9.90
CA GLY A 177 -4.71 -26.15 -10.27
C GLY A 177 -3.79 -27.00 -9.38
N GLY A 178 -4.35 -27.99 -8.65
CA GLY A 178 -3.63 -28.84 -7.69
C GLY A 178 -3.39 -28.16 -6.33
N LYS A 179 -4.10 -27.07 -6.04
CA LYS A 179 -4.09 -26.35 -4.77
C LYS A 179 -5.45 -26.50 -4.07
N THR A 180 -5.43 -26.47 -2.75
CA THR A 180 -6.66 -26.45 -1.93
C THR A 180 -7.13 -25.01 -1.77
N ILE A 181 -8.42 -24.78 -2.03
CA ILE A 181 -9.11 -23.51 -1.81
C ILE A 181 -10.10 -23.70 -0.66
N TYR A 182 -10.10 -22.78 0.28
CA TYR A 182 -11.01 -22.67 1.42
C TYR A 182 -11.94 -21.49 1.23
N SER A 183 -13.25 -21.71 1.26
CA SER A 183 -14.26 -20.65 1.11
C SER A 183 -15.38 -20.82 2.14
N ALA A 184 -16.09 -19.74 2.44
CA ALA A 184 -17.27 -19.84 3.28
C ALA A 184 -18.42 -20.50 2.52
N PRO A 185 -19.25 -21.32 3.18
CA PRO A 185 -20.43 -21.93 2.58
C PRO A 185 -21.36 -20.88 2.00
N ASP A 186 -21.91 -21.14 0.83
CA ASP A 186 -22.87 -20.27 0.15
C ASP A 186 -22.33 -18.82 -0.14
N SER A 187 -21.01 -18.65 -0.18
CA SER A 187 -20.37 -17.37 -0.45
C SER A 187 -19.58 -17.47 -1.76
N ASP A 188 -20.01 -16.72 -2.76
CA ASP A 188 -19.20 -16.45 -3.95
C ASP A 188 -18.15 -15.34 -3.68
N ASP A 189 -18.13 -14.78 -2.43
CA ASP A 189 -17.40 -13.56 -2.07
C ASP A 189 -15.90 -13.77 -1.85
N GLY A 190 -15.36 -14.99 -2.06
CA GLY A 190 -13.93 -15.24 -1.98
C GLY A 190 -13.53 -16.30 -0.96
N GLY A 191 -12.21 -16.44 -0.81
CA GLY A 191 -11.62 -17.48 0.04
C GLY A 191 -10.13 -17.29 0.24
N MET A 192 -9.48 -18.37 0.61
CA MET A 192 -8.03 -18.49 0.74
C MET A 192 -7.56 -19.74 0.01
N ALA A 193 -6.42 -19.67 -0.67
CA ALA A 193 -5.76 -20.86 -1.18
C ALA A 193 -4.33 -21.00 -0.63
N VAL A 194 -3.90 -22.26 -0.50
CA VAL A 194 -2.54 -22.64 -0.09
C VAL A 194 -1.67 -22.78 -1.34
N LEU A 195 -0.81 -21.81 -1.61
CA LEU A 195 0.10 -21.84 -2.75
C LEU A 195 1.30 -22.76 -2.49
N SER A 196 1.87 -22.70 -1.30
CA SER A 196 2.92 -23.57 -0.78
C SER A 196 2.98 -23.45 0.75
N ASP A 197 3.88 -24.17 1.39
CA ASP A 197 4.12 -24.07 2.83
C ASP A 197 4.45 -22.61 3.21
N GLY A 198 3.65 -22.03 4.10
CA GLY A 198 3.79 -20.65 4.54
C GLY A 198 3.37 -19.57 3.51
N ARG A 199 2.86 -19.95 2.34
CA ARG A 199 2.43 -18.98 1.32
C ARG A 199 0.97 -19.17 0.92
N TYR A 200 0.19 -18.10 1.04
CA TYR A 200 -1.25 -18.11 0.86
C TYR A 200 -1.70 -16.97 -0.04
N VAL A 201 -2.85 -17.15 -0.68
CA VAL A 201 -3.57 -16.07 -1.39
C VAL A 201 -4.96 -15.93 -0.81
N ILE A 202 -5.42 -14.69 -0.63
CA ILE A 202 -6.78 -14.35 -0.19
C ILE A 202 -7.38 -13.40 -1.22
N GLY A 203 -8.63 -13.65 -1.62
CA GLY A 203 -9.36 -12.81 -2.57
C GLY A 203 -10.64 -13.48 -3.07
N PRO A 204 -11.33 -12.87 -4.03
CA PRO A 204 -12.39 -13.50 -4.79
C PRO A 204 -11.92 -14.81 -5.46
N THR A 205 -12.83 -15.74 -5.71
CA THR A 205 -12.47 -17.05 -6.29
C THR A 205 -11.73 -16.91 -7.61
N GLU A 206 -12.17 -16.02 -8.49
CA GLU A 206 -11.53 -15.75 -9.78
C GLU A 206 -10.08 -15.29 -9.61
N VAL A 207 -9.84 -14.35 -8.68
CA VAL A 207 -8.50 -13.83 -8.37
C VAL A 207 -7.59 -14.94 -7.83
N ILE A 208 -8.12 -15.81 -6.95
CA ILE A 208 -7.37 -16.94 -6.40
C ILE A 208 -6.98 -17.92 -7.52
N GLU A 209 -7.90 -18.24 -8.42
CA GLU A 209 -7.66 -19.13 -9.56
C GLU A 209 -6.58 -18.55 -10.49
N ASP A 210 -6.65 -17.26 -10.80
CA ASP A 210 -5.65 -16.57 -11.63
C ASP A 210 -4.26 -16.58 -10.98
N VAL A 211 -4.16 -16.33 -9.66
CA VAL A 211 -2.88 -16.42 -8.92
C VAL A 211 -2.32 -17.85 -8.94
N ILE A 212 -3.17 -18.86 -8.80
CA ILE A 212 -2.77 -20.27 -8.90
C ILE A 212 -2.24 -20.56 -10.31
N ASP A 213 -2.93 -20.10 -11.36
CA ASP A 213 -2.52 -20.31 -12.75
C ASP A 213 -1.16 -19.64 -13.03
N VAL A 214 -0.97 -18.38 -12.59
CA VAL A 214 0.33 -17.70 -12.70
C VAL A 214 1.42 -18.46 -11.95
N SER A 215 1.15 -18.88 -10.72
CA SER A 215 2.10 -19.63 -9.90
C SER A 215 2.50 -20.98 -10.48
N ASN A 216 1.59 -21.60 -11.25
CA ASN A 216 1.83 -22.86 -11.97
C ASN A 216 2.48 -22.65 -13.34
N GLY A 217 2.58 -21.41 -13.82
CA GLY A 217 3.07 -21.05 -15.16
C GLY A 217 2.06 -21.29 -16.28
N ASP A 218 0.79 -21.41 -15.94
CA ASP A 218 -0.35 -21.58 -16.87
C ASP A 218 -1.06 -20.25 -17.17
N GLY A 219 -0.86 -19.21 -16.31
CA GLY A 219 -1.36 -17.84 -16.45
C GLY A 219 -0.26 -16.82 -16.76
N ASP A 220 -0.69 -15.65 -17.23
CA ASP A 220 0.21 -14.52 -17.49
C ASP A 220 0.37 -13.67 -16.22
N ALA A 221 1.60 -13.35 -15.85
CA ALA A 221 1.91 -12.42 -14.76
C ALA A 221 1.99 -10.97 -15.24
N ILE A 222 1.98 -10.02 -14.30
CA ILE A 222 2.29 -8.61 -14.62
C ILE A 222 3.62 -8.53 -15.37
N ALA A 223 3.67 -7.65 -16.37
CA ALA A 223 4.83 -7.50 -17.26
C ALA A 223 4.93 -6.04 -17.76
N GLY A 224 5.92 -5.78 -18.63
CA GLY A 224 6.09 -4.45 -19.24
C GLY A 224 6.55 -3.38 -18.24
N GLU A 225 6.08 -2.14 -18.43
CA GLU A 225 6.53 -0.99 -17.64
C GLU A 225 6.15 -1.10 -16.17
N LEU A 226 4.96 -1.61 -15.83
CA LEU A 226 4.53 -1.80 -14.44
C LEU A 226 5.49 -2.71 -13.67
N ALA A 227 5.84 -3.87 -14.26
CA ALA A 227 6.78 -4.80 -13.64
C ALA A 227 8.21 -4.23 -13.59
N THR A 228 8.62 -3.48 -14.62
CA THR A 228 9.94 -2.83 -14.68
C THR A 228 10.06 -1.78 -13.58
N LEU A 229 9.09 -0.87 -13.49
CA LEU A 229 9.10 0.18 -12.47
C LEU A 229 9.07 -0.39 -11.06
N TYR A 230 8.27 -1.45 -10.82
CA TYR A 230 8.30 -2.12 -9.52
C TYR A 230 9.69 -2.71 -9.20
N SER A 231 10.33 -3.36 -10.18
CA SER A 231 11.66 -3.96 -9.98
C SER A 231 12.79 -2.95 -9.84
N ASP A 232 12.57 -1.73 -10.32
CA ASP A 232 13.55 -0.65 -10.26
C ASP A 232 13.42 0.22 -8.99
N THR A 233 12.36 0.00 -8.16
CA THR A 233 12.24 0.69 -6.87
C THR A 233 13.35 0.29 -5.92
N THR A 234 13.76 1.21 -5.06
CA THR A 234 14.71 0.93 -3.98
C THR A 234 14.13 -0.10 -3.01
N ASP A 235 14.93 -1.12 -2.67
CA ASP A 235 14.54 -2.12 -1.66
C ASP A 235 14.26 -1.43 -0.32
N GLY A 236 13.10 -1.75 0.28
CA GLY A 236 12.67 -1.08 1.50
C GLY A 236 11.56 -1.82 2.24
N HIS A 237 11.01 -1.17 3.24
CA HIS A 237 9.92 -1.69 4.04
C HIS A 237 8.60 -1.81 3.27
N MET A 238 8.44 -0.97 2.25
CA MET A 238 7.26 -0.92 1.39
C MET A 238 7.68 -0.53 -0.02
N ALA A 239 7.08 -1.15 -1.02
CA ALA A 239 7.21 -0.72 -2.41
C ALA A 239 5.84 -0.81 -3.11
N PHE A 240 5.64 0.01 -4.12
CA PHE A 240 4.44 -0.03 -4.95
C PHE A 240 4.75 0.26 -6.41
N ALA A 241 3.88 -0.20 -7.29
CA ALA A 241 3.77 0.29 -8.66
C ALA A 241 2.31 0.28 -9.10
N THR A 242 1.92 1.24 -9.91
CA THR A 242 0.55 1.38 -10.39
C THR A 242 0.51 1.98 -11.79
N VAL A 243 -0.47 1.53 -12.56
CA VAL A 243 -0.93 2.21 -13.77
C VAL A 243 -1.69 3.47 -13.32
N VAL A 244 -1.47 4.58 -13.99
CA VAL A 244 -2.23 5.82 -13.79
C VAL A 244 -3.28 5.90 -14.90
N PRO A 245 -4.59 5.85 -14.60
CA PRO A 245 -5.62 6.05 -15.60
C PRO A 245 -5.52 7.42 -16.26
N ASP A 246 -5.84 7.50 -17.54
CA ASP A 246 -5.69 8.72 -18.37
C ASP A 246 -6.30 9.99 -17.76
N ASP A 247 -7.38 9.83 -16.96
CA ASP A 247 -8.11 10.95 -16.35
C ASP A 247 -7.83 11.09 -14.84
N ALA A 248 -6.91 10.30 -14.28
CA ALA A 248 -6.64 10.28 -12.84
C ALA A 248 -5.82 11.47 -12.36
N LEU A 249 -4.95 12.00 -13.22
CA LEU A 249 -4.10 13.16 -12.93
C LEU A 249 -4.36 14.23 -13.99
N THR A 250 -4.98 15.33 -13.60
CA THR A 250 -5.26 16.44 -14.52
C THR A 250 -4.48 17.69 -14.14
N GLU A 251 -4.16 18.53 -15.14
CA GLU A 251 -3.51 19.82 -14.88
C GLU A 251 -4.30 20.67 -13.86
N GLU A 252 -5.64 20.53 -13.80
CA GLU A 252 -6.50 21.29 -12.90
C GLU A 252 -6.27 20.88 -11.44
N ASP A 253 -5.98 19.61 -11.17
CA ASP A 253 -5.73 19.09 -9.81
C ASP A 253 -4.37 19.57 -9.26
N PHE A 254 -3.42 19.87 -10.14
CA PHE A 254 -2.07 20.32 -9.81
C PHE A 254 -1.83 21.79 -10.16
N SER A 255 -2.89 22.56 -10.33
CA SER A 255 -2.83 23.98 -10.62
C SER A 255 -3.33 24.81 -9.44
N THR A 256 -2.54 25.80 -9.07
CA THR A 256 -2.92 26.88 -8.17
C THR A 256 -2.84 28.22 -8.90
N ASP A 257 -3.17 29.34 -8.25
CA ASP A 257 -3.01 30.68 -8.84
C ASP A 257 -1.54 31.01 -9.22
N GLU A 258 -0.56 30.28 -8.65
CA GLU A 258 0.87 30.56 -8.78
C GLU A 258 1.67 29.42 -9.39
N ILE A 259 1.19 28.17 -9.33
CA ILE A 259 1.88 26.97 -9.78
C ILE A 259 0.95 26.19 -10.72
N THR A 260 1.50 25.69 -11.82
CA THR A 260 0.84 24.76 -12.74
C THR A 260 1.85 23.71 -13.18
N ILE A 261 1.49 22.43 -13.07
CA ILE A 261 2.27 21.31 -13.60
C ILE A 261 1.55 20.79 -14.83
N GLU A 262 1.96 21.27 -16.02
CA GLU A 262 1.29 20.95 -17.29
C GLU A 262 1.53 19.51 -17.74
N SER A 263 2.68 18.93 -17.35
CA SER A 263 3.12 17.60 -17.77
C SER A 263 2.55 16.45 -16.94
N VAL A 264 1.82 16.74 -15.85
CA VAL A 264 1.27 15.69 -14.94
C VAL A 264 0.33 14.73 -15.66
N GLY A 265 -0.45 15.20 -16.62
CA GLY A 265 -1.35 14.37 -17.43
C GLY A 265 -0.64 13.44 -18.43
N GLN A 266 0.70 13.43 -18.47
CA GLN A 266 1.50 12.50 -19.27
C GLN A 266 2.03 11.32 -18.48
N ILE A 267 1.75 11.26 -17.18
CA ILE A 267 2.17 10.16 -16.31
C ILE A 267 1.26 8.96 -16.59
N GLU A 268 1.82 7.87 -17.08
CA GLU A 268 1.11 6.62 -17.37
C GLU A 268 1.30 5.57 -16.26
N TYR A 269 2.46 5.61 -15.58
CA TYR A 269 2.76 4.71 -14.47
C TYR A 269 3.46 5.46 -13.35
N MET A 270 3.26 4.97 -12.14
CA MET A 270 3.98 5.42 -10.95
C MET A 270 4.51 4.24 -10.18
N SER A 271 5.65 4.41 -9.54
CA SER A 271 6.17 3.48 -8.55
C SER A 271 6.86 4.24 -7.42
N GLY A 272 7.13 3.56 -6.33
CA GLY A 272 7.90 4.16 -5.25
C GLY A 272 8.14 3.19 -4.12
N SER A 273 8.96 3.63 -3.17
CA SER A 273 9.32 2.84 -2.00
C SER A 273 9.52 3.73 -0.77
N VAL A 274 9.38 3.08 0.38
CA VAL A 274 9.80 3.59 1.68
C VAL A 274 10.94 2.70 2.15
N TYR A 275 12.12 3.27 2.28
CA TYR A 275 13.33 2.52 2.57
C TYR A 275 14.12 3.12 3.73
N LYS A 276 15.11 2.38 4.21
CA LYS A 276 16.03 2.82 5.25
C LYS A 276 17.46 2.71 4.76
N THR A 277 18.23 3.75 5.02
CA THR A 277 19.70 3.75 4.92
C THR A 277 20.33 3.56 6.31
N ASP A 278 21.65 3.58 6.41
CA ASP A 278 22.35 3.49 7.70
C ASP A 278 21.97 4.61 8.69
N SER A 279 21.49 5.76 8.20
CA SER A 279 21.28 6.96 9.03
C SER A 279 19.96 7.71 8.75
N ALA A 280 19.21 7.32 7.73
CA ALA A 280 18.01 8.03 7.31
C ALA A 280 16.89 7.07 6.89
N TYR A 281 15.64 7.56 6.94
CA TYR A 281 14.54 7.00 6.19
C TYR A 281 14.35 7.78 4.91
N GLY A 282 14.12 7.05 3.81
CA GLY A 282 13.90 7.62 2.49
C GLY A 282 12.54 7.26 1.92
N VAL A 283 12.05 8.15 1.08
CA VAL A 283 10.88 7.94 0.23
C VAL A 283 11.30 8.24 -1.21
N GLU A 284 10.97 7.34 -2.10
CA GLU A 284 11.21 7.49 -3.53
C GLU A 284 9.89 7.34 -4.28
N THR A 285 9.70 8.18 -5.29
CA THR A 285 8.57 8.07 -6.22
C THR A 285 9.07 8.28 -7.65
N SER A 286 8.87 7.29 -8.49
CA SER A 286 9.20 7.31 -9.90
C SER A 286 7.94 7.42 -10.74
N MET A 287 7.95 8.30 -11.74
CA MET A 287 6.84 8.62 -12.64
C MET A 287 7.28 8.38 -14.06
N TRP A 288 6.68 7.43 -14.75
CA TRP A 288 6.93 7.20 -16.16
C TRP A 288 6.01 8.09 -17.00
N ALA A 289 6.60 9.00 -17.75
CA ALA A 289 5.92 9.99 -18.58
C ALA A 289 6.41 9.98 -20.03
N GLY A 290 7.08 8.90 -20.45
CA GLY A 290 7.57 8.77 -21.82
C GLY A 290 8.49 9.91 -22.25
N ASP A 291 8.21 10.49 -23.42
CA ASP A 291 9.00 11.60 -23.96
C ASP A 291 8.86 12.90 -23.14
N ALA A 292 7.86 13.00 -22.24
CA ALA A 292 7.61 14.17 -21.41
C ALA A 292 8.36 14.14 -20.06
N ALA A 293 9.14 13.10 -19.77
CA ALA A 293 9.81 12.95 -18.46
C ALA A 293 10.69 14.16 -18.10
N SER A 294 11.41 14.74 -19.07
CA SER A 294 12.25 15.92 -18.81
C SER A 294 11.41 17.18 -18.54
N ASP A 295 10.29 17.35 -19.23
CA ASP A 295 9.39 18.48 -19.01
C ASP A 295 8.70 18.33 -17.64
N LEU A 296 8.35 17.10 -17.24
CA LEU A 296 7.80 16.78 -15.91
C LEU A 296 8.81 17.11 -14.81
N ALA A 297 10.08 16.79 -14.98
CA ALA A 297 11.10 17.12 -13.99
C ALA A 297 11.25 18.64 -13.83
N ASP A 298 11.31 19.39 -14.94
CA ASP A 298 11.40 20.86 -14.92
C ASP A 298 10.17 21.49 -14.23
N ASP A 299 8.97 20.98 -14.49
CA ASP A 299 7.71 21.43 -13.87
C ASP A 299 7.70 21.15 -12.36
N ILE A 300 8.15 19.96 -11.94
CA ILE A 300 8.26 19.58 -10.53
C ILE A 300 9.28 20.46 -9.80
N GLU A 301 10.49 20.62 -10.34
CA GLU A 301 11.51 21.50 -9.75
C GLU A 301 10.98 22.93 -9.59
N PHE A 302 10.28 23.44 -10.60
CA PHE A 302 9.65 24.75 -10.53
C PHE A 302 8.59 24.82 -9.43
N ALA A 303 7.75 23.78 -9.30
CA ALA A 303 6.71 23.73 -8.28
C ALA A 303 7.30 23.66 -6.86
N LEU A 304 8.34 22.85 -6.64
CA LEU A 304 9.08 22.77 -5.37
C LEU A 304 9.70 24.12 -5.00
N ASP A 305 10.39 24.77 -5.94
CA ASP A 305 10.99 26.10 -5.80
C ASP A 305 9.94 27.17 -5.42
N ALA A 306 8.76 27.11 -6.05
CA ALA A 306 7.67 28.02 -5.75
C ALA A 306 7.08 27.75 -4.37
N ALA A 307 6.85 26.48 -4.02
CA ALA A 307 6.31 26.06 -2.72
C ALA A 307 7.24 26.47 -1.55
N ALA A 308 8.55 26.32 -1.71
CA ALA A 308 9.53 26.75 -0.71
C ALA A 308 9.52 28.27 -0.45
N ARG A 309 9.05 29.06 -1.42
CA ARG A 309 9.00 30.53 -1.31
C ARG A 309 7.64 31.12 -0.95
N MET A 310 6.62 30.28 -0.76
CA MET A 310 5.28 30.76 -0.34
C MET A 310 5.33 31.43 1.03
N GLU A 311 4.52 32.48 1.23
CA GLU A 311 4.52 33.28 2.45
C GLU A 311 4.12 32.47 3.69
N ASP A 312 3.30 31.42 3.51
CA ASP A 312 2.82 30.55 4.58
C ASP A 312 3.73 29.32 4.83
N THR A 313 4.81 29.12 4.04
CA THR A 313 5.77 28.04 4.23
C THR A 313 6.73 28.37 5.35
N SER A 314 6.82 27.51 6.37
CA SER A 314 7.80 27.69 7.45
C SER A 314 9.24 27.50 6.92
N ASP A 315 10.22 28.13 7.58
CA ASP A 315 11.63 28.00 7.21
C ASP A 315 12.08 26.52 7.22
N GLU A 316 11.53 25.71 8.13
CA GLU A 316 11.83 24.30 8.27
C GLU A 316 11.25 23.49 7.10
N LEU A 317 9.98 23.74 6.73
CA LEU A 317 9.36 23.09 5.57
C LEU A 317 10.03 23.51 4.25
N ALA A 318 10.43 24.78 4.13
CA ALA A 318 11.17 25.27 2.97
C ALA A 318 12.50 24.52 2.79
N THR A 319 13.22 24.29 3.88
CA THR A 319 14.49 23.53 3.86
C THR A 319 14.24 22.09 3.37
N ARG A 320 13.21 21.40 3.86
CA ARG A 320 12.88 20.04 3.42
C ARG A 320 12.48 19.96 1.96
N ILE A 321 11.72 20.97 1.47
CA ILE A 321 11.36 21.05 0.07
C ILE A 321 12.63 21.23 -0.79
N GLU A 322 13.60 22.01 -0.33
CA GLU A 322 14.89 22.21 -1.01
C GLU A 322 15.78 20.94 -1.00
N ASP A 323 15.57 20.02 -0.05
CA ASP A 323 16.30 18.75 0.04
C ASP A 323 15.67 17.62 -0.80
N VAL A 324 14.52 17.86 -1.46
CA VAL A 324 13.94 16.91 -2.42
C VAL A 324 14.81 16.87 -3.67
N GLU A 325 15.32 15.71 -4.01
CA GLU A 325 16.06 15.47 -5.23
C GLU A 325 15.10 15.06 -6.37
N VAL A 326 15.29 15.64 -7.55
CA VAL A 326 14.54 15.29 -8.76
C VAL A 326 15.52 14.86 -9.85
N GLU A 327 15.39 13.64 -10.33
CA GLU A 327 16.26 13.09 -11.35
C GLU A 327 15.45 12.55 -12.54
N THR A 328 16.00 12.67 -13.75
CA THR A 328 15.41 12.08 -14.95
C THR A 328 16.32 11.02 -15.53
N SER A 329 15.77 9.84 -15.78
CA SER A 329 16.46 8.74 -16.42
C SER A 329 15.58 8.14 -17.54
N GLY A 330 15.95 8.35 -18.78
CA GLY A 330 15.19 7.87 -19.92
C GLY A 330 13.79 8.48 -19.99
N GLN A 331 12.77 7.68 -19.74
CA GLN A 331 11.35 8.06 -19.79
C GLN A 331 10.72 8.23 -18.40
N THR A 332 11.54 8.20 -17.34
CA THR A 332 11.11 8.25 -15.96
C THR A 332 11.68 9.47 -15.26
N THR A 333 10.87 10.16 -14.48
CA THR A 333 11.28 11.18 -13.51
C THR A 333 11.14 10.60 -12.11
N THR A 334 12.19 10.68 -11.32
CA THR A 334 12.22 10.18 -9.93
C THR A 334 12.38 11.35 -8.97
N MET A 335 11.54 11.39 -7.95
CA MET A 335 11.67 12.26 -6.80
C MET A 335 12.11 11.40 -5.61
N SER A 336 13.10 11.87 -4.85
CA SER A 336 13.51 11.22 -3.63
C SER A 336 13.76 12.24 -2.52
N TYR A 337 13.51 11.81 -1.31
CA TYR A 337 13.75 12.58 -0.09
C TYR A 337 14.23 11.65 1.01
N GLU A 338 15.26 12.04 1.72
CA GLU A 338 15.77 11.33 2.89
C GLU A 338 15.73 12.24 4.13
N GLU A 339 15.31 11.68 5.27
CA GLU A 339 15.26 12.36 6.55
C GLU A 339 16.09 11.59 7.59
N ASP A 340 16.92 12.29 8.35
CA ASP A 340 17.70 11.70 9.43
C ASP A 340 16.79 11.00 10.46
N ILE A 341 17.18 9.81 10.91
CA ILE A 341 16.39 8.98 11.84
C ILE A 341 16.03 9.74 13.11
N GLU A 342 16.94 10.55 13.65
CA GLU A 342 16.70 11.32 14.87
C GLU A 342 15.65 12.44 14.63
N GLU A 343 15.63 13.01 13.43
CA GLU A 343 14.62 14.00 13.06
C GLU A 343 13.25 13.34 12.88
N VAL A 344 13.16 12.17 12.22
CA VAL A 344 11.92 11.39 12.12
C VAL A 344 11.36 11.06 13.50
N LYS A 345 12.20 10.67 14.47
CA LYS A 345 11.79 10.43 15.87
C LYS A 345 11.25 11.71 16.52
N SER A 346 11.88 12.84 16.28
CA SER A 346 11.43 14.14 16.81
C SER A 346 10.06 14.53 16.27
N TYR A 347 9.79 14.26 14.98
CA TYR A 347 8.48 14.52 14.38
C TYR A 347 7.38 13.61 14.93
N ALA A 348 7.69 12.34 15.18
CA ALA A 348 6.74 11.46 15.82
C ALA A 348 6.29 11.96 17.19
N GLU A 349 7.20 12.61 17.96
CA GLU A 349 6.86 13.23 19.23
C GLU A 349 5.97 14.47 19.08
N GLU A 350 6.25 15.32 18.09
CA GLU A 350 5.59 16.62 17.94
C GLU A 350 4.22 16.53 17.22
N TYR A 351 4.18 15.81 16.10
CA TYR A 351 3.00 15.84 15.20
C TYR A 351 1.95 14.81 15.50
N VAL A 352 2.29 13.67 16.14
CA VAL A 352 1.27 12.67 16.50
C VAL A 352 0.25 13.25 17.45
N GLY A 353 0.67 14.09 18.40
CA GLY A 353 -0.23 14.80 19.32
C GLY A 353 -1.21 15.74 18.61
N GLU A 354 -0.76 16.45 17.57
CA GLU A 354 -1.58 17.37 16.81
C GLU A 354 -2.56 16.62 15.87
N LEU A 355 -2.10 15.57 15.19
CA LEU A 355 -2.93 14.73 14.33
C LEU A 355 -4.06 14.06 15.11
N ILE A 356 -3.78 13.55 16.30
CA ILE A 356 -4.78 12.98 17.19
C ILE A 356 -5.77 14.06 17.65
N GLY A 357 -5.28 15.25 17.99
CA GLY A 357 -6.13 16.39 18.34
C GLY A 357 -7.11 16.74 17.23
N MET A 358 -6.67 16.73 15.96
CA MET A 358 -7.55 16.95 14.79
C MET A 358 -8.55 15.80 14.61
N LEU A 359 -8.12 14.54 14.69
CA LEU A 359 -9.00 13.38 14.58
C LEU A 359 -10.09 13.35 15.67
N MET A 360 -9.76 13.75 16.90
CA MET A 360 -10.72 13.90 17.99
C MET A 360 -11.72 15.01 17.71
N LEU A 361 -11.30 16.15 17.18
CA LEU A 361 -12.19 17.26 16.81
C LEU A 361 -13.18 16.86 15.69
N PHE A 362 -12.73 16.10 14.69
CA PHE A 362 -13.59 15.59 13.62
C PHE A 362 -14.47 14.40 14.05
N GLY A 363 -13.96 13.53 14.93
CA GLY A 363 -14.69 12.36 15.45
C GLY A 363 -15.83 12.72 16.43
N MET A 364 -15.70 13.77 17.23
CA MET A 364 -16.73 14.21 18.17
C MET A 364 -17.90 14.95 17.47
N SER A 365 -17.75 15.34 16.21
CA SER A 365 -18.84 15.97 15.43
C SER A 365 -19.87 14.99 14.86
N SER A 366 -19.60 13.68 14.86
CA SER A 366 -20.52 12.67 14.27
C SER A 366 -21.37 11.90 15.30
N GLY A 367 -21.31 12.26 16.57
CA GLY A 367 -21.92 11.53 17.70
C GLY A 367 -22.97 12.28 18.49
N THR A 368 -23.91 13.04 17.87
CA THR A 368 -25.11 13.45 18.60
C THR A 368 -26.27 13.68 17.63
N THR A 369 -26.93 12.60 17.26
CA THR A 369 -28.34 12.71 16.89
C THR A 369 -29.11 11.69 17.74
N THR A 370 -29.50 12.17 18.90
CA THR A 370 -30.54 11.56 19.73
C THR A 370 -31.89 11.92 19.11
N VAL A 371 -32.68 10.92 18.73
CA VAL A 371 -34.15 10.92 18.89
C VAL A 371 -34.57 9.55 19.41
#